data_6184dce84242dea6384dfbd4e18d0ab6
#
_entry.id   6184dce84242dea6384dfbd4e18d0ab6
#
_cell.length_a   1.000
_cell.length_b   1.000
_cell.length_c   1.000
_cell.angle_alpha   90.00
_cell.angle_beta   90.00
_cell.angle_gamma   90.00
#
_symmetry.space_group_name_H-M   'P 1'
#
loop_
_entity.id
_entity.type
_entity.pdbx_description
1 polymer ?
#
loop_
_entity_poly.entity_id
_entity_poly.type
_entity_poly.pdbx_seq_one_letter_code
_entity_poly.pdbx_strand_id
1 'polypeptide(L)'
;MSENQSTATHKSIWDRAMDDVTATTNYAYLVNPSERIIEDAVKDVYDRGDVSIRMLASEQRVKSALDAFFLKAQAAEAIESDMMQIRTAEIPTVSFVVSQDTLNTIISVGETATIGELTDSNIRADLFRESETEWETGDEYTIRSPPLSRVQDRLAEKFGESVRDDFDAALERDIAVDGVILLLLLAAKHELQFYQMGGCGEDLGVGSRATFSRRKTVLSEAGVIDTESVPIDIGRPRHRLLLNDSKLANLAFPDLIQQVKRMIEQE
;
A
#
# COMPACT_ATOMS: atom_id res chain seq x y z
N MET A 1 9.62 -10.96 40.13
CA MET A 1 9.13 -11.88 39.11
C MET A 1 8.42 -11.03 38.06
N SER A 2 9.16 -10.66 37.03
CA SER A 2 8.66 -9.81 35.94
C SER A 2 8.22 -10.77 34.84
N GLU A 3 6.91 -10.82 34.59
CA GLU A 3 6.35 -11.52 33.43
C GLU A 3 6.72 -10.78 32.17
N ASN A 4 7.54 -11.44 31.40
CA ASN A 4 7.89 -11.06 30.04
C ASN A 4 6.68 -11.37 29.14
N GLN A 5 5.81 -10.37 28.94
CA GLN A 5 4.76 -10.48 27.91
C GLN A 5 5.45 -10.42 26.55
N SER A 6 5.77 -11.58 26.01
CA SER A 6 6.11 -11.80 24.62
C SER A 6 4.93 -11.30 23.79
N THR A 7 5.11 -10.19 23.09
CA THR A 7 4.21 -9.73 22.01
C THR A 7 4.30 -10.75 20.87
N ALA A 8 3.46 -11.75 20.92
CA ALA A 8 3.24 -12.63 19.78
C ALA A 8 2.63 -11.76 18.67
N THR A 9 3.43 -11.42 17.68
CA THR A 9 2.98 -10.77 16.45
C THR A 9 1.93 -11.69 15.83
N HIS A 10 0.68 -11.25 15.77
CA HIS A 10 -0.38 -12.02 15.12
C HIS A 10 -0.05 -12.08 13.64
N LYS A 11 0.40 -13.23 13.14
CA LYS A 11 0.60 -13.47 11.72
C LYS A 11 -0.69 -13.16 10.97
N SER A 12 -0.59 -12.43 9.87
CA SER A 12 -1.72 -12.15 8.98
C SER A 12 -2.29 -13.46 8.42
N ILE A 13 -3.49 -13.42 7.86
CA ILE A 13 -4.06 -14.59 7.15
C ILE A 13 -3.19 -14.93 5.95
N TRP A 14 -2.69 -13.93 5.26
CA TRP A 14 -1.77 -14.08 4.15
C TRP A 14 -0.47 -14.77 4.57
N ASP A 15 0.19 -14.31 5.65
CA ASP A 15 1.41 -14.94 6.18
C ASP A 15 1.22 -16.43 6.44
N ARG A 16 0.09 -16.78 7.05
CA ARG A 16 -0.26 -18.17 7.35
C ARG A 16 -0.53 -18.98 6.08
N ALA A 17 -1.13 -18.37 5.05
CA ALA A 17 -1.36 -19.03 3.77
C ALA A 17 -0.06 -19.34 3.03
N MET A 18 0.97 -18.57 3.30
CA MET A 18 2.28 -18.68 2.67
C MET A 18 3.33 -19.43 3.52
N ASP A 19 3.04 -19.76 4.79
CA ASP A 19 4.03 -20.39 5.69
C ASP A 19 4.66 -21.68 5.14
N ASP A 20 3.88 -22.49 4.41
CA ASP A 20 4.33 -23.76 3.85
C ASP A 20 4.70 -23.68 2.34
N VAL A 21 4.57 -22.48 1.75
CA VAL A 21 5.00 -22.25 0.38
C VAL A 21 6.51 -22.07 0.37
N THR A 22 7.23 -23.12 -0.02
CA THR A 22 8.70 -23.14 0.01
C THR A 22 9.30 -22.69 -1.32
N ALA A 23 10.56 -22.24 -1.27
CA ALA A 23 11.36 -21.86 -2.44
C ALA A 23 11.61 -23.00 -3.46
N THR A 24 11.10 -24.22 -3.22
CA THR A 24 11.16 -25.34 -4.18
C THR A 24 10.36 -25.05 -5.45
N THR A 25 9.35 -24.16 -5.34
CA THR A 25 8.58 -23.66 -6.46
C THR A 25 8.88 -22.18 -6.66
N ASN A 26 9.28 -21.81 -7.87
CA ASN A 26 9.60 -20.42 -8.21
C ASN A 26 8.38 -19.48 -8.10
N TYR A 27 7.15 -20.01 -8.02
CA TYR A 27 5.93 -19.23 -7.90
C TYR A 27 4.79 -20.02 -7.24
N ALA A 28 3.82 -19.27 -6.70
CA ALA A 28 2.54 -19.79 -6.23
C ALA A 28 1.39 -19.02 -6.89
N TYR A 29 0.28 -19.71 -7.13
CA TYR A 29 -0.97 -19.06 -7.55
C TYR A 29 -1.76 -18.62 -6.33
N LEU A 30 -2.17 -17.36 -6.31
CA LEU A 30 -3.17 -16.81 -5.42
C LEU A 30 -4.46 -16.62 -6.22
N VAL A 31 -5.46 -17.47 -5.97
CA VAL A 31 -6.68 -17.52 -6.77
C VAL A 31 -7.86 -16.96 -5.98
N ASN A 32 -8.62 -16.07 -6.60
CA ASN A 32 -9.82 -15.43 -6.05
C ASN A 32 -9.64 -14.78 -4.66
N PRO A 33 -8.54 -14.06 -4.38
CA PRO A 33 -8.35 -13.42 -3.10
C PRO A 33 -9.43 -12.37 -2.81
N SER A 34 -9.74 -12.15 -1.53
CA SER A 34 -10.50 -10.97 -1.11
C SER A 34 -9.64 -9.70 -1.24
N GLU A 35 -10.25 -8.52 -1.23
CA GLU A 35 -9.54 -7.24 -1.30
C GLU A 35 -8.44 -7.15 -0.23
N ARG A 36 -8.75 -7.51 1.00
CA ARG A 36 -7.79 -7.54 2.11
C ARG A 36 -6.61 -8.48 1.86
N ILE A 37 -6.84 -9.67 1.28
CA ILE A 37 -5.76 -10.60 0.96
C ILE A 37 -4.88 -10.04 -0.16
N ILE A 38 -5.45 -9.31 -1.13
CA ILE A 38 -4.67 -8.60 -2.15
C ILE A 38 -3.77 -7.54 -1.51
N GLU A 39 -4.31 -6.74 -0.58
CA GLU A 39 -3.57 -5.73 0.16
C GLU A 39 -2.41 -6.35 0.96
N ASP A 40 -2.71 -7.40 1.73
CA ASP A 40 -1.71 -8.11 2.54
C ASP A 40 -0.62 -8.74 1.64
N ALA A 41 -1.00 -9.36 0.52
CA ALA A 41 -0.05 -9.96 -0.43
C ALA A 41 0.88 -8.92 -1.07
N VAL A 42 0.35 -7.74 -1.44
CA VAL A 42 1.16 -6.64 -2.01
C VAL A 42 2.16 -6.10 -0.99
N LYS A 43 1.76 -5.96 0.28
CA LYS A 43 2.65 -5.46 1.34
C LYS A 43 3.75 -6.46 1.71
N ASP A 44 3.42 -7.75 1.74
CA ASP A 44 4.32 -8.81 2.18
C ASP A 44 5.28 -9.31 1.08
N VAL A 45 4.97 -9.07 -0.19
CA VAL A 45 5.74 -9.63 -1.31
C VAL A 45 7.24 -9.26 -1.26
N TYR A 46 7.58 -8.12 -0.66
CA TYR A 46 8.96 -7.69 -0.46
C TYR A 46 9.70 -8.45 0.62
N ASP A 47 9.00 -8.83 1.68
CA ASP A 47 9.61 -9.49 2.84
C ASP A 47 9.94 -10.95 2.54
N ARG A 48 9.25 -11.56 1.56
CA ARG A 48 9.40 -12.98 1.24
C ARG A 48 10.43 -13.34 0.20
N GLY A 49 10.81 -12.43 -0.68
CA GLY A 49 11.95 -12.50 -1.63
C GLY A 49 12.18 -13.79 -2.46
N ASP A 50 11.64 -14.93 -2.04
CA ASP A 50 11.99 -16.25 -2.54
C ASP A 50 10.93 -16.88 -3.47
N VAL A 51 9.68 -16.39 -3.46
CA VAL A 51 8.56 -16.95 -4.24
C VAL A 51 7.78 -15.83 -4.91
N SER A 52 7.67 -15.85 -6.23
CA SER A 52 6.82 -14.91 -6.94
C SER A 52 5.34 -15.32 -6.87
N ILE A 53 4.45 -14.31 -6.82
CA ILE A 53 3.02 -14.52 -6.72
C ILE A 53 2.36 -14.30 -8.08
N ARG A 54 1.65 -15.31 -8.58
CA ARG A 54 0.76 -15.22 -9.74
C ARG A 54 -0.68 -15.09 -9.26
N MET A 55 -1.21 -13.88 -9.30
CA MET A 55 -2.56 -13.59 -8.81
C MET A 55 -3.58 -13.71 -9.93
N LEU A 56 -4.62 -14.52 -9.71
CA LEU A 56 -5.82 -14.64 -10.53
C LEU A 56 -7.01 -14.05 -9.78
N ALA A 57 -7.56 -12.94 -10.25
CA ALA A 57 -8.66 -12.23 -9.61
C ALA A 57 -9.61 -11.56 -10.61
N SER A 58 -10.83 -11.21 -10.22
CA SER A 58 -11.68 -10.38 -11.07
C SER A 58 -11.14 -8.95 -11.15
N GLU A 59 -11.28 -8.30 -12.30
CA GLU A 59 -10.80 -6.94 -12.53
C GLU A 59 -11.36 -5.96 -11.49
N GLN A 60 -12.66 -6.08 -11.17
CA GLN A 60 -13.31 -5.22 -10.19
C GLN A 60 -12.65 -5.32 -8.81
N ARG A 61 -12.32 -6.55 -8.38
CA ARG A 61 -11.72 -6.78 -7.07
C ARG A 61 -10.30 -6.23 -6.98
N VAL A 62 -9.50 -6.43 -8.03
CA VAL A 62 -8.16 -5.84 -8.09
C VAL A 62 -8.22 -4.31 -8.07
N LYS A 63 -9.14 -3.71 -8.83
CA LYS A 63 -9.35 -2.25 -8.83
C LYS A 63 -9.76 -1.73 -7.46
N SER A 64 -10.66 -2.41 -6.76
CA SER A 64 -11.13 -2.02 -5.43
C SER A 64 -9.99 -2.10 -4.40
N ALA A 65 -9.27 -3.22 -4.37
CA ALA A 65 -8.15 -3.42 -3.46
C ALA A 65 -7.01 -2.41 -3.69
N LEU A 66 -6.70 -2.11 -4.95
CA LEU A 66 -5.62 -1.20 -5.33
C LEU A 66 -6.09 0.27 -5.54
N ASP A 67 -7.18 0.71 -4.88
CA ASP A 67 -7.65 2.09 -5.01
C ASP A 67 -6.69 3.10 -4.37
N ALA A 68 -6.10 2.76 -3.22
CA ALA A 68 -5.13 3.59 -2.53
C ALA A 68 -3.83 3.75 -3.33
N PHE A 69 -3.41 5.02 -3.54
CA PHE A 69 -2.27 5.33 -4.41
C PHE A 69 -0.98 4.59 -4.02
N PHE A 70 -0.61 4.59 -2.73
CA PHE A 70 0.66 3.99 -2.31
C PHE A 70 0.64 2.46 -2.38
N LEU A 71 -0.48 1.82 -2.08
CA LEU A 71 -0.63 0.38 -2.28
C LEU A 71 -0.54 0.02 -3.78
N LYS A 72 -1.13 0.86 -4.64
CA LYS A 72 -0.99 0.73 -6.10
C LYS A 72 0.46 0.89 -6.55
N ALA A 73 1.22 1.82 -5.95
CA ALA A 73 2.63 2.02 -6.25
C ALA A 73 3.50 0.85 -5.76
N GLN A 74 3.17 0.26 -4.60
CA GLN A 74 3.80 -0.97 -4.11
C GLN A 74 3.52 -2.16 -5.05
N ALA A 75 2.28 -2.33 -5.49
CA ALA A 75 1.94 -3.38 -6.46
C ALA A 75 2.64 -3.17 -7.81
N ALA A 76 2.77 -1.93 -8.29
CA ALA A 76 3.52 -1.62 -9.50
C ALA A 76 5.02 -1.98 -9.37
N GLU A 77 5.61 -1.71 -8.21
CA GLU A 77 6.98 -2.11 -7.87
C GLU A 77 7.14 -3.62 -7.86
N ALA A 78 6.22 -4.35 -7.20
CA ALA A 78 6.23 -5.81 -7.12
C ALA A 78 6.13 -6.46 -8.52
N ILE A 79 5.39 -5.83 -9.44
CA ILE A 79 5.28 -6.29 -10.84
C ILE A 79 6.57 -5.98 -11.62
N GLU A 80 7.14 -4.78 -11.46
CA GLU A 80 8.37 -4.38 -12.17
C GLU A 80 9.59 -5.22 -11.72
N SER A 81 9.58 -5.72 -10.49
CA SER A 81 10.60 -6.61 -9.93
C SER A 81 10.34 -8.11 -10.14
N ASP A 82 9.34 -8.47 -10.93
CA ASP A 82 8.91 -9.87 -11.19
C ASP A 82 8.51 -10.67 -9.93
N MET A 83 8.27 -10.00 -8.81
CA MET A 83 7.84 -10.65 -7.57
C MET A 83 6.33 -10.92 -7.54
N MET A 84 5.56 -10.18 -8.32
CA MET A 84 4.12 -10.36 -8.47
C MET A 84 3.70 -10.19 -9.92
N GLN A 85 2.74 -10.99 -10.35
CA GLN A 85 2.04 -10.81 -11.62
C GLN A 85 0.55 -10.95 -11.38
N ILE A 86 -0.27 -10.16 -12.07
CA ILE A 86 -1.72 -10.16 -11.89
C ILE A 86 -2.37 -10.40 -13.24
N ARG A 87 -3.27 -11.40 -13.30
CA ARG A 87 -4.15 -11.61 -14.44
C ARG A 87 -5.60 -11.64 -14.01
N THR A 88 -6.46 -11.14 -14.88
CA THR A 88 -7.90 -11.13 -14.65
C THR A 88 -8.57 -12.23 -15.42
N ALA A 89 -9.44 -12.99 -14.72
CA ALA A 89 -10.19 -14.10 -15.27
C ALA A 89 -11.55 -14.23 -14.57
N GLU A 90 -12.47 -14.97 -15.16
CA GLU A 90 -13.66 -15.47 -14.45
C GLU A 90 -13.25 -16.66 -13.60
N ILE A 91 -13.20 -16.49 -12.29
CA ILE A 91 -12.61 -17.43 -11.36
C ILE A 91 -13.65 -18.12 -10.49
N PRO A 92 -13.33 -19.36 -10.00
CA PRO A 92 -14.19 -20.10 -9.09
C PRO A 92 -14.47 -19.35 -7.79
N THR A 93 -15.51 -19.77 -7.09
CA THR A 93 -16.01 -19.12 -5.85
C THR A 93 -15.07 -19.32 -4.65
N VAL A 94 -14.10 -20.24 -4.74
CA VAL A 94 -13.20 -20.60 -3.64
C VAL A 94 -11.91 -19.79 -3.74
N SER A 95 -11.45 -19.28 -2.61
CA SER A 95 -10.17 -18.57 -2.48
C SER A 95 -9.09 -19.52 -1.96
N PHE A 96 -7.94 -19.58 -2.63
CA PHE A 96 -6.85 -20.46 -2.23
C PHE A 96 -5.47 -19.97 -2.72
N VAL A 97 -4.43 -20.47 -2.04
CA VAL A 97 -3.04 -20.42 -2.51
C VAL A 97 -2.63 -21.84 -2.90
N VAL A 98 -2.09 -22.02 -4.09
CA VAL A 98 -1.61 -23.31 -4.55
C VAL A 98 -0.22 -23.22 -5.18
N SER A 99 0.66 -24.13 -4.77
CA SER A 99 1.95 -24.40 -5.39
C SER A 99 2.05 -25.88 -5.80
N GLN A 100 3.19 -26.31 -6.30
CA GLN A 100 3.41 -27.73 -6.59
C GLN A 100 3.33 -28.60 -5.33
N ASP A 101 3.68 -28.06 -4.17
CA ASP A 101 3.83 -28.82 -2.93
C ASP A 101 2.72 -28.52 -1.90
N THR A 102 2.08 -27.36 -1.96
CA THR A 102 1.11 -26.90 -0.96
C THR A 102 -0.21 -26.47 -1.57
N LEU A 103 -1.29 -26.63 -0.80
CA LEU A 103 -2.62 -26.10 -1.10
C LEU A 103 -3.27 -25.58 0.19
N ASN A 104 -3.44 -24.28 0.28
CA ASN A 104 -4.08 -23.61 1.39
C ASN A 104 -5.36 -22.92 0.94
N THR A 105 -6.52 -23.32 1.47
CA THR A 105 -7.78 -22.63 1.22
C THR A 105 -7.96 -21.47 2.18
N ILE A 106 -8.51 -20.37 1.66
CA ILE A 106 -8.81 -19.16 2.44
C ILE A 106 -10.35 -19.05 2.54
N ILE A 107 -10.86 -19.16 3.75
CA ILE A 107 -12.28 -19.05 4.04
C ILE A 107 -12.53 -17.72 4.74
N SER A 108 -13.28 -16.83 4.09
CA SER A 108 -13.61 -15.51 4.63
C SER A 108 -15.11 -15.41 4.92
N VAL A 109 -15.45 -14.93 6.13
CA VAL A 109 -16.84 -14.67 6.54
C VAL A 109 -16.88 -13.27 7.19
N GLY A 110 -17.41 -12.29 6.46
CA GLY A 110 -17.35 -10.89 6.87
C GLY A 110 -15.89 -10.42 6.97
N GLU A 111 -15.52 -9.86 8.10
CA GLU A 111 -14.14 -9.39 8.37
C GLU A 111 -13.21 -10.49 8.91
N THR A 112 -13.75 -11.66 9.19
CA THR A 112 -12.98 -12.79 9.72
C THR A 112 -12.56 -13.72 8.59
N ALA A 113 -11.30 -14.14 8.59
CA ALA A 113 -10.83 -15.16 7.67
C ALA A 113 -10.04 -16.24 8.41
N THR A 114 -10.02 -17.44 7.84
CA THR A 114 -9.23 -18.57 8.33
C THR A 114 -8.62 -19.33 7.17
N ILE A 115 -7.60 -20.14 7.46
CA ILE A 115 -6.93 -20.99 6.49
C ILE A 115 -7.21 -22.46 6.84
N GLY A 116 -7.48 -23.23 5.80
CA GLY A 116 -7.50 -24.67 5.86
C GLY A 116 -6.45 -25.26 4.93
N GLU A 117 -5.49 -25.98 5.47
CA GLU A 117 -4.56 -26.78 4.68
C GLU A 117 -5.30 -27.99 4.09
N LEU A 118 -5.11 -28.23 2.79
CA LEU A 118 -5.64 -29.40 2.10
C LEU A 118 -4.49 -30.33 1.71
N THR A 119 -4.48 -31.51 2.31
CA THR A 119 -3.41 -32.51 2.13
C THR A 119 -3.66 -33.48 0.98
N ASP A 120 -4.82 -33.42 0.30
CA ASP A 120 -5.11 -34.27 -0.86
C ASP A 120 -4.29 -33.86 -2.07
N SER A 121 -3.33 -34.72 -2.42
CA SER A 121 -2.39 -34.47 -3.51
C SER A 121 -3.04 -34.44 -4.90
N ASN A 122 -4.19 -35.13 -5.09
CA ASN A 122 -4.89 -35.13 -6.37
C ASN A 122 -5.63 -33.81 -6.57
N ILE A 123 -6.34 -33.37 -5.53
CA ILE A 123 -7.04 -32.07 -5.54
C ILE A 123 -6.04 -30.94 -5.74
N ARG A 124 -4.89 -30.97 -5.05
CA ARG A 124 -3.83 -29.99 -5.23
C ARG A 124 -3.32 -29.96 -6.68
N ALA A 125 -2.99 -31.12 -7.25
CA ALA A 125 -2.47 -31.20 -8.60
C ALA A 125 -3.50 -30.74 -9.65
N ASP A 126 -4.78 -31.01 -9.44
CA ASP A 126 -5.85 -30.57 -10.33
C ASP A 126 -6.06 -29.06 -10.25
N LEU A 127 -6.11 -28.48 -9.04
CA LEU A 127 -6.24 -27.02 -8.86
C LEU A 127 -4.99 -26.27 -9.39
N PHE A 128 -3.79 -26.81 -9.21
CA PHE A 128 -2.58 -26.22 -9.78
C PHE A 128 -2.65 -26.17 -11.31
N ARG A 129 -3.04 -27.27 -11.97
CA ARG A 129 -3.19 -27.35 -13.43
C ARG A 129 -4.31 -26.45 -13.95
N GLU A 130 -5.43 -26.37 -13.24
CA GLU A 130 -6.52 -25.45 -13.57
C GLU A 130 -6.05 -24.00 -13.48
N SER A 131 -5.32 -23.66 -12.42
CA SER A 131 -4.74 -22.32 -12.25
C SER A 131 -3.74 -21.97 -13.37
N GLU A 132 -2.93 -22.94 -13.84
CA GLU A 132 -2.06 -22.73 -15.01
C GLU A 132 -2.87 -22.45 -16.27
N THR A 133 -3.95 -23.18 -16.50
CA THR A 133 -4.82 -23.00 -17.67
C THR A 133 -5.50 -21.61 -17.65
N GLU A 134 -6.06 -21.23 -16.50
CA GLU A 134 -6.67 -19.91 -16.32
C GLU A 134 -5.62 -18.78 -16.43
N TRP A 135 -4.41 -19.05 -15.97
CA TRP A 135 -3.30 -18.11 -16.12
C TRP A 135 -2.94 -17.87 -17.60
N GLU A 136 -2.87 -18.91 -18.42
CA GLU A 136 -2.53 -18.79 -19.83
C GLU A 136 -3.60 -18.02 -20.62
N THR A 137 -4.86 -18.13 -20.23
CA THR A 137 -6.00 -17.50 -20.91
C THR A 137 -6.44 -16.16 -20.34
N GLY A 138 -6.06 -15.86 -19.10
CA GLY A 138 -6.41 -14.64 -18.41
C GLY A 138 -5.73 -13.39 -18.99
N ASP A 139 -6.43 -12.23 -18.91
CA ASP A 139 -5.91 -10.95 -19.37
C ASP A 139 -4.90 -10.36 -18.38
N GLU A 140 -3.79 -9.86 -18.87
CA GLU A 140 -2.79 -9.17 -18.04
C GLU A 140 -3.37 -7.89 -17.44
N TYR A 141 -3.26 -7.73 -16.12
CA TYR A 141 -3.69 -6.54 -15.44
C TYR A 141 -2.57 -5.50 -15.35
N THR A 142 -2.70 -4.41 -16.10
CA THR A 142 -1.70 -3.35 -16.12
C THR A 142 -2.00 -2.29 -15.07
N ILE A 143 -1.06 -2.03 -14.16
CA ILE A 143 -1.14 -0.97 -13.16
C ILE A 143 -0.63 0.35 -13.75
N ARG A 144 -1.50 1.37 -13.80
CA ARG A 144 -1.14 2.72 -14.22
C ARG A 144 -0.76 3.57 -13.01
N SER A 145 0.36 3.23 -12.40
CA SER A 145 0.97 3.97 -11.28
C SER A 145 2.49 3.87 -11.41
N PRO A 146 3.26 4.88 -11.02
CA PRO A 146 4.70 4.70 -10.89
C PRO A 146 4.99 3.68 -9.78
N PRO A 147 6.06 2.90 -9.88
CA PRO A 147 6.53 2.05 -8.80
C PRO A 147 6.92 2.90 -7.57
N LEU A 148 6.88 2.30 -6.39
CA LEU A 148 7.12 3.00 -5.13
C LEU A 148 8.52 3.62 -5.06
N SER A 149 9.54 2.90 -5.53
CA SER A 149 10.93 3.39 -5.63
C SER A 149 11.02 4.71 -6.39
N ARG A 150 10.28 4.83 -7.50
CA ARG A 150 10.24 6.10 -8.27
C ARG A 150 9.58 7.24 -7.49
N VAL A 151 8.58 6.94 -6.66
CA VAL A 151 7.97 7.95 -5.76
C VAL A 151 8.98 8.41 -4.73
N GLN A 152 9.69 7.49 -4.08
CA GLN A 152 10.73 7.75 -3.09
C GLN A 152 11.86 8.59 -3.68
N ASP A 153 12.40 8.18 -4.82
CA ASP A 153 13.49 8.89 -5.51
C ASP A 153 13.06 10.31 -5.90
N ARG A 154 11.82 10.48 -6.36
CA ARG A 154 11.31 11.81 -6.72
C ARG A 154 11.15 12.72 -5.51
N LEU A 155 10.75 12.19 -4.37
CA LEU A 155 10.68 12.96 -3.11
C LEU A 155 12.08 13.35 -2.64
N ALA A 156 13.04 12.41 -2.64
CA ALA A 156 14.42 12.67 -2.26
C ALA A 156 15.09 13.73 -3.19
N GLU A 157 14.98 13.56 -4.50
CA GLU A 157 15.53 14.48 -5.51
C GLU A 157 15.02 15.91 -5.33
N LYS A 158 13.72 16.05 -5.06
CA LYS A 158 13.05 17.36 -5.07
C LYS A 158 13.06 18.06 -3.72
N PHE A 159 13.05 17.31 -2.63
CA PHE A 159 12.87 17.83 -1.28
C PHE A 159 13.93 17.38 -0.27
N GLY A 160 14.79 16.44 -0.62
CA GLY A 160 15.86 15.90 0.21
C GLY A 160 15.52 14.57 0.90
N GLU A 161 16.57 13.89 1.36
CA GLU A 161 16.49 12.56 1.96
C GLU A 161 15.62 12.53 3.22
N SER A 162 15.62 13.59 4.04
CA SER A 162 14.81 13.64 5.26
C SER A 162 13.30 13.55 4.98
N VAL A 163 12.84 14.03 3.82
CA VAL A 163 11.44 13.91 3.38
C VAL A 163 11.14 12.47 2.97
N ARG A 164 12.08 11.82 2.29
CA ARG A 164 12.01 10.41 1.93
C ARG A 164 12.00 9.53 3.19
N ASP A 165 12.90 9.76 4.14
CA ASP A 165 12.98 8.98 5.39
C ASP A 165 11.66 9.02 6.18
N ASP A 166 11.05 10.21 6.32
CA ASP A 166 9.73 10.35 6.95
C ASP A 166 8.63 9.66 6.15
N PHE A 167 8.68 9.72 4.81
CA PHE A 167 7.74 9.03 3.93
C PHE A 167 7.84 7.50 4.13
N ASP A 168 9.04 6.95 4.11
CA ASP A 168 9.30 5.52 4.28
C ASP A 168 8.85 5.03 5.67
N ALA A 169 9.16 5.79 6.72
CA ALA A 169 8.70 5.50 8.07
C ALA A 169 7.17 5.46 8.21
N ALA A 170 6.44 6.26 7.41
CA ALA A 170 4.97 6.21 7.39
C ALA A 170 4.44 4.94 6.72
N LEU A 171 5.09 4.49 5.65
CA LEU A 171 4.70 3.26 4.94
C LEU A 171 4.97 2.00 5.79
N GLU A 172 6.09 1.95 6.50
CA GLU A 172 6.45 0.83 7.38
C GLU A 172 5.41 0.59 8.50
N ARG A 173 4.75 1.65 8.98
CA ARG A 173 3.71 1.53 10.02
C ARG A 173 2.32 1.20 9.49
N ASP A 174 2.16 1.02 8.19
CA ASP A 174 0.87 0.67 7.54
C ASP A 174 -0.31 1.56 7.98
N ILE A 175 -0.06 2.86 8.06
CA ILE A 175 -1.10 3.82 8.47
C ILE A 175 -1.96 4.14 7.25
N ALA A 176 -3.20 3.66 7.25
CA ALA A 176 -4.17 4.00 6.22
C ALA A 176 -4.47 5.51 6.23
N VAL A 177 -3.92 6.24 5.27
CA VAL A 177 -4.13 7.68 5.06
C VAL A 177 -4.24 8.00 3.57
N ASP A 178 -5.05 8.98 3.24
CA ASP A 178 -5.16 9.52 1.88
C ASP A 178 -3.78 10.03 1.40
N GLY A 179 -3.36 9.61 0.21
CA GLY A 179 -2.03 9.93 -0.31
C GLY A 179 -1.76 11.43 -0.44
N VAL A 180 -2.77 12.24 -0.75
CA VAL A 180 -2.65 13.70 -0.81
C VAL A 180 -2.47 14.28 0.58
N ILE A 181 -3.19 13.76 1.59
CA ILE A 181 -3.02 14.17 2.99
C ILE A 181 -1.61 13.85 3.47
N LEU A 182 -1.09 12.65 3.19
CA LEU A 182 0.27 12.27 3.55
C LEU A 182 1.31 13.25 2.98
N LEU A 183 1.23 13.57 1.69
CA LEU A 183 2.15 14.51 1.06
C LEU A 183 2.01 15.94 1.61
N LEU A 184 0.80 16.37 1.98
CA LEU A 184 0.59 17.68 2.62
C LEU A 184 1.18 17.73 4.02
N LEU A 185 1.09 16.65 4.80
CA LEU A 185 1.70 16.55 6.13
C LEU A 185 3.23 16.52 6.04
N LEU A 186 3.81 15.81 5.07
CA LEU A 186 5.25 15.89 4.77
C LEU A 186 5.65 17.32 4.46
N ALA A 187 4.89 18.00 3.60
CA ALA A 187 5.18 19.38 3.25
C ALA A 187 5.09 20.33 4.44
N ALA A 188 4.14 20.13 5.36
CA ALA A 188 4.00 20.95 6.55
C ALA A 188 5.10 20.67 7.58
N LYS A 189 5.48 19.42 7.78
CA LYS A 189 6.55 19.03 8.71
C LYS A 189 7.93 19.55 8.27
N HIS A 190 8.19 19.54 6.96
CA HIS A 190 9.45 20.03 6.37
C HIS A 190 9.37 21.47 5.85
N GLU A 191 8.33 22.21 6.21
CA GLU A 191 8.14 23.61 5.84
C GLU A 191 8.26 23.91 4.34
N LEU A 192 7.75 23.00 3.50
CA LEU A 192 7.85 23.07 2.04
C LEU A 192 6.76 23.95 1.42
N GLN A 193 7.03 24.43 0.22
CA GLN A 193 6.03 25.21 -0.52
C GLN A 193 4.90 24.31 -1.04
N PHE A 194 3.66 24.68 -0.74
CA PHE A 194 2.44 24.00 -1.21
C PHE A 194 2.45 23.76 -2.73
N TYR A 195 2.87 24.77 -3.51
CA TYR A 195 2.94 24.69 -4.97
C TYR A 195 3.89 23.59 -5.45
N GLN A 196 5.05 23.45 -4.80
CA GLN A 196 6.07 22.46 -5.17
C GLN A 196 5.60 21.04 -4.85
N MET A 197 5.02 20.84 -3.65
CA MET A 197 4.48 19.53 -3.24
C MET A 197 3.28 19.13 -4.10
N GLY A 198 2.33 20.06 -4.32
CA GLY A 198 1.17 19.82 -5.19
C GLY A 198 1.55 19.49 -6.64
N GLY A 199 2.58 20.15 -7.18
CA GLY A 199 3.13 19.83 -8.50
C GLY A 199 3.78 18.44 -8.54
N CYS A 200 4.56 18.09 -7.50
CA CYS A 200 5.17 16.77 -7.38
C CYS A 200 4.11 15.66 -7.30
N GLY A 201 3.10 15.85 -6.46
CA GLY A 201 2.01 14.88 -6.33
C GLY A 201 1.16 14.73 -7.60
N GLU A 202 0.98 15.79 -8.38
CA GLU A 202 0.31 15.74 -9.69
C GLU A 202 1.16 14.98 -10.72
N ASP A 203 2.46 15.27 -10.80
CA ASP A 203 3.40 14.59 -11.70
C ASP A 203 3.50 13.08 -11.40
N LEU A 204 3.40 12.69 -10.13
CA LEU A 204 3.38 11.30 -9.67
C LEU A 204 2.00 10.62 -9.82
N GLY A 205 0.93 11.37 -10.08
CA GLY A 205 -0.42 10.85 -10.18
C GLY A 205 -1.12 10.61 -8.83
N VAL A 206 -0.59 11.13 -7.72
CA VAL A 206 -1.22 11.03 -6.38
C VAL A 206 -2.55 11.77 -6.33
N GLY A 207 -2.63 12.92 -7.00
CA GLY A 207 -3.86 13.70 -7.10
C GLY A 207 -3.68 15.00 -7.87
N SER A 208 -4.79 15.54 -8.37
CA SER A 208 -4.78 16.84 -9.05
C SER A 208 -4.50 18.00 -8.09
N ARG A 209 -4.01 19.12 -8.60
CA ARG A 209 -3.83 20.36 -7.82
C ARG A 209 -5.11 20.81 -7.12
N ALA A 210 -6.27 20.59 -7.75
CA ALA A 210 -7.56 20.87 -7.13
C ALA A 210 -7.84 19.96 -5.91
N THR A 211 -7.43 18.68 -5.98
CA THR A 211 -7.52 17.76 -4.85
C THR A 211 -6.58 18.18 -3.71
N PHE A 212 -5.34 18.55 -4.02
CA PHE A 212 -4.40 19.11 -3.04
C PHE A 212 -4.98 20.36 -2.36
N SER A 213 -5.58 21.28 -3.13
CA SER A 213 -6.21 22.49 -2.58
C SER A 213 -7.35 22.16 -1.62
N ARG A 214 -8.23 21.23 -1.99
CA ARG A 214 -9.35 20.80 -1.13
C ARG A 214 -8.87 20.14 0.16
N ARG A 215 -7.91 19.20 0.06
CA ARG A 215 -7.35 18.53 1.24
C ARG A 215 -6.57 19.48 2.14
N LYS A 216 -5.88 20.47 1.56
CA LYS A 216 -5.25 21.56 2.35
C LYS A 216 -6.30 22.32 3.17
N THR A 217 -7.44 22.67 2.57
CA THR A 217 -8.52 23.37 3.29
C THR A 217 -9.01 22.53 4.48
N VAL A 218 -9.29 21.25 4.29
CA VAL A 218 -9.70 20.33 5.36
C VAL A 218 -8.67 20.32 6.51
N LEU A 219 -7.38 20.18 6.20
CA LEU A 219 -6.32 20.19 7.22
C LEU A 219 -6.19 21.53 7.93
N SER A 220 -6.45 22.64 7.24
CA SER A 220 -6.42 23.99 7.85
C SER A 220 -7.64 24.22 8.74
N GLU A 221 -8.83 23.80 8.35
CA GLU A 221 -10.07 23.87 9.13
C GLU A 221 -9.96 23.01 10.39
N ALA A 222 -9.39 21.82 10.30
CA ALA A 222 -9.07 20.96 11.46
C ALA A 222 -7.91 21.47 12.33
N GLY A 223 -7.35 22.66 12.05
CA GLY A 223 -6.28 23.26 12.84
C GLY A 223 -4.94 22.51 12.80
N VAL A 224 -4.73 21.63 11.81
CA VAL A 224 -3.52 20.81 11.67
C VAL A 224 -2.39 21.61 11.03
N ILE A 225 -2.69 22.32 9.94
CA ILE A 225 -1.72 23.10 9.17
C ILE A 225 -2.09 24.57 9.07
N ASP A 226 -1.08 25.40 8.93
CA ASP A 226 -1.19 26.82 8.60
C ASP A 226 -0.34 27.13 7.34
N THR A 227 -0.46 28.35 6.84
CA THR A 227 0.28 28.82 5.67
C THR A 227 0.97 30.15 5.92
N GLU A 228 2.27 30.18 5.64
CA GLU A 228 3.08 31.41 5.61
C GLU A 228 3.26 31.90 4.18
N SER A 229 3.10 33.21 3.96
CA SER A 229 3.36 33.82 2.66
C SER A 229 4.87 34.04 2.46
N VAL A 230 5.45 33.40 1.45
CA VAL A 230 6.86 33.56 1.07
C VAL A 230 6.92 34.54 -0.11
N PRO A 231 7.54 35.74 0.04
CA PRO A 231 7.76 36.65 -1.07
C PRO A 231 8.57 36.01 -2.19
N ILE A 232 8.24 36.32 -3.44
CA ILE A 232 9.04 35.99 -4.62
C ILE A 232 9.32 37.25 -5.42
N ASP A 233 10.43 37.30 -6.13
CA ASP A 233 10.88 38.49 -6.85
C ASP A 233 9.89 38.94 -7.93
N ILE A 234 9.19 38.00 -8.58
CA ILE A 234 8.19 38.31 -9.62
C ILE A 234 7.01 37.34 -9.46
N GLY A 235 5.81 37.87 -9.29
CA GLY A 235 4.56 37.13 -9.23
C GLY A 235 3.82 37.18 -7.90
N ARG A 236 2.81 36.31 -7.70
CA ARG A 236 2.10 36.21 -6.42
C ARG A 236 2.93 35.48 -5.37
N PRO A 237 2.92 35.91 -4.10
CA PRO A 237 3.59 35.20 -3.02
C PRO A 237 3.21 33.72 -3.01
N ARG A 238 4.16 32.86 -2.74
CA ARG A 238 3.95 31.43 -2.55
C ARG A 238 3.63 31.10 -1.10
N HIS A 239 2.89 30.03 -0.89
CA HIS A 239 2.54 29.58 0.45
C HIS A 239 3.43 28.43 0.86
N ARG A 240 4.13 28.58 1.99
CA ARG A 240 4.81 27.54 2.73
C ARG A 240 3.81 26.91 3.68
N LEU A 241 3.80 25.61 3.79
CA LEU A 241 2.98 24.88 4.76
C LEU A 241 3.75 24.74 6.07
N LEU A 242 3.02 24.90 7.17
CA LEU A 242 3.55 24.77 8.53
C LEU A 242 2.58 23.90 9.34
N LEU A 243 3.08 23.17 10.34
CA LEU A 243 2.23 22.56 11.35
C LEU A 243 1.78 23.65 12.34
N ASN A 244 0.49 23.71 12.64
CA ASN A 244 -0.10 24.78 13.44
C ASN A 244 0.27 24.70 14.93
N ASP A 245 0.61 23.51 15.45
CA ASP A 245 1.01 23.29 16.84
C ASP A 245 2.44 22.73 16.93
N SER A 246 3.26 23.37 17.76
CA SER A 246 4.62 22.89 18.06
C SER A 246 4.64 21.47 18.63
N LYS A 247 3.58 21.01 19.28
CA LYS A 247 3.45 19.63 19.74
C LYS A 247 3.39 18.65 18.56
N LEU A 248 2.65 19.00 17.49
CA LEU A 248 2.59 18.21 16.27
C LEU A 248 3.95 18.18 15.56
N ALA A 249 4.66 19.31 15.53
CA ALA A 249 5.98 19.42 14.88
C ALA A 249 7.06 18.52 15.53
N ASN A 250 6.94 18.26 16.84
CA ASN A 250 7.88 17.43 17.59
C ASN A 250 7.60 15.92 17.52
N LEU A 251 6.48 15.49 16.91
CA LEU A 251 6.17 14.08 16.74
C LEU A 251 7.02 13.45 15.62
N ALA A 252 7.37 12.17 15.80
CA ALA A 252 7.80 11.35 14.68
C ALA A 252 6.70 11.33 13.60
N PHE A 253 7.08 11.26 12.32
CA PHE A 253 6.09 11.45 11.24
C PHE A 253 4.93 10.44 11.28
N PRO A 254 5.14 9.14 11.56
CA PRO A 254 4.03 8.20 11.72
C PRO A 254 3.08 8.56 12.86
N ASP A 255 3.59 9.06 14.00
CA ASP A 255 2.77 9.47 15.15
C ASP A 255 1.98 10.74 14.82
N LEU A 256 2.57 11.65 14.05
CA LEU A 256 1.88 12.83 13.50
C LEU A 256 0.66 12.41 12.67
N ILE A 257 0.83 11.48 11.74
CA ILE A 257 -0.27 10.99 10.89
C ILE A 257 -1.40 10.41 11.74
N GLN A 258 -1.08 9.57 12.73
CA GLN A 258 -2.08 8.98 13.61
C GLN A 258 -2.84 10.05 14.41
N GLN A 259 -2.15 11.07 14.90
CA GLN A 259 -2.78 12.18 15.62
C GLN A 259 -3.70 12.99 14.71
N VAL A 260 -3.25 13.31 13.50
CA VAL A 260 -4.04 14.05 12.52
C VAL A 260 -5.30 13.27 12.11
N LYS A 261 -5.18 11.95 11.89
CA LYS A 261 -6.32 11.10 11.60
C LYS A 261 -7.40 11.22 12.68
N ARG A 262 -7.03 11.14 13.95
CA ARG A 262 -7.97 11.34 15.08
C ARG A 262 -8.62 12.72 15.09
N MET A 263 -7.87 13.78 14.74
CA MET A 263 -8.40 15.13 14.68
C MET A 263 -9.46 15.30 13.59
N ILE A 264 -9.23 14.72 12.40
CA ILE A 264 -10.17 14.80 11.27
C ILE A 264 -11.43 13.92 11.50
N GLU A 265 -11.33 12.81 12.20
CA GLU A 265 -12.45 11.91 12.49
C GLU A 265 -13.39 12.44 13.59
N GLN A 266 -12.98 13.46 14.35
CA GLN A 266 -13.75 14.07 15.45
C GLN A 266 -14.56 15.30 15.03
N GLU A 267 -14.38 15.79 13.79
CA GLU A 267 -15.19 16.86 13.19
C GLU A 267 -16.37 16.31 12.36
#